data_12ca93ef78d9597dc3de939792395780
#
_entry.id   12ca93ef78d9597dc3de939792395780
#
_cell.length_a   1.000
_cell.length_b   1.000
_cell.length_c   1.000
_cell.angle_alpha   90.00
_cell.angle_beta   90.00
_cell.angle_gamma   90.00
#
_symmetry.space_group_name_H-M   'P 1'
#
loop_
_entity.id
_entity.type
_entity.pdbx_description
1 polymer ?
#
loop_
_entity_poly.entity_id
_entity_poly.type
_entity_poly.pdbx_seq_one_letter_code
_entity_poly.pdbx_strand_id
1 'polypeptide(L)'
;MIHFLIITIVASSLILCEEVKVQEIKLSGLITDKKQEISGMDWYQDRLFLLPENMGGFLFSISKSEILNTIESGKKPPITPKKTRFKTPDYSSLINGFDGFEAIAFNEDKVYITIESEHRGEMVSYL
;
A
#
# COMPACT_ATOMS: atom_id res chain seq x y z
N MET A 1 -61.37 -3.20 32.46
CA MET A 1 -60.41 -2.21 31.94
C MET A 1 -59.03 -2.86 31.99
N ILE A 2 -58.57 -3.40 30.85
CA ILE A 2 -57.35 -4.20 30.79
C ILE A 2 -56.25 -3.24 30.32
N HIS A 3 -55.23 -2.99 31.13
CA HIS A 3 -54.09 -2.20 30.77
C HIS A 3 -53.07 -3.07 30.02
N PHE A 4 -52.91 -2.84 28.75
CA PHE A 4 -51.84 -3.46 27.96
C PHE A 4 -50.53 -2.71 28.26
N LEU A 5 -49.60 -3.39 28.93
CA LEU A 5 -48.24 -2.91 29.13
C LEU A 5 -47.41 -3.28 27.89
N ILE A 6 -47.13 -2.31 27.02
CA ILE A 6 -46.23 -2.50 25.88
C ILE A 6 -44.81 -2.39 26.39
N ILE A 7 -44.13 -3.51 26.54
CA ILE A 7 -42.68 -3.55 26.81
C ILE A 7 -41.96 -3.38 25.48
N THR A 8 -41.48 -2.17 25.22
CA THR A 8 -40.60 -1.90 24.10
C THR A 8 -39.19 -2.43 24.44
N ILE A 9 -38.85 -3.60 23.91
CA ILE A 9 -37.47 -4.11 23.99
C ILE A 9 -36.65 -3.31 22.98
N VAL A 10 -35.90 -2.32 23.48
CA VAL A 10 -34.85 -1.66 22.69
C VAL A 10 -33.68 -2.64 22.62
N ALA A 11 -33.61 -3.41 21.54
CA ALA A 11 -32.43 -4.18 21.20
C ALA A 11 -31.33 -3.20 20.80
N SER A 12 -30.53 -2.79 21.77
CA SER A 12 -29.27 -2.12 21.53
C SER A 12 -28.36 -3.14 20.85
N SER A 13 -28.26 -3.06 19.52
CA SER A 13 -27.22 -3.74 18.76
C SER A 13 -25.87 -3.13 19.21
N LEU A 14 -25.22 -3.82 20.13
CA LEU A 14 -23.81 -3.59 20.43
C LEU A 14 -23.06 -3.91 19.13
N ILE A 15 -22.67 -2.89 18.39
CA ILE A 15 -21.69 -3.01 17.34
C ILE A 15 -20.38 -3.35 18.06
N LEU A 16 -20.08 -4.64 18.18
CA LEU A 16 -18.78 -5.11 18.62
C LEU A 16 -17.80 -4.68 17.52
N CYS A 17 -17.15 -3.56 17.72
CA CYS A 17 -16.00 -3.19 16.92
C CYS A 17 -14.90 -4.19 17.28
N GLU A 18 -14.70 -5.19 16.43
CA GLU A 18 -13.61 -6.15 16.61
C GLU A 18 -12.29 -5.39 16.47
N GLU A 19 -11.47 -5.42 17.51
CA GLU A 19 -10.16 -4.79 17.49
C GLU A 19 -9.29 -5.48 16.45
N VAL A 20 -8.91 -4.73 15.40
CA VAL A 20 -8.05 -5.24 14.34
C VAL A 20 -6.65 -5.47 14.91
N LYS A 21 -6.24 -6.72 15.00
CA LYS A 21 -4.91 -7.08 15.45
C LYS A 21 -3.87 -6.76 14.38
N VAL A 22 -3.10 -5.70 14.60
CA VAL A 22 -1.99 -5.33 13.72
C VAL A 22 -0.85 -6.34 13.85
N GLN A 23 -0.32 -6.77 12.72
CA GLN A 23 0.86 -7.64 12.65
C GLN A 23 1.97 -6.98 11.84
N GLU A 24 3.17 -6.99 12.42
CA GLU A 24 4.37 -6.48 11.77
C GLU A 24 5.02 -7.56 10.92
N ILE A 25 5.34 -7.25 9.66
CA ILE A 25 6.14 -8.07 8.77
C ILE A 25 7.46 -7.35 8.51
N LYS A 26 8.57 -7.99 8.90
CA LYS A 26 9.90 -7.47 8.63
C LYS A 26 10.29 -7.70 7.18
N LEU A 27 10.85 -6.68 6.55
CA LEU A 27 11.38 -6.78 5.20
C LEU A 27 12.92 -6.76 5.23
N SER A 28 13.53 -7.29 4.17
CA SER A 28 14.99 -7.33 4.01
C SER A 28 15.39 -7.06 2.56
N GLY A 29 16.69 -6.89 2.33
CA GLY A 29 17.25 -6.62 1.02
C GLY A 29 17.13 -5.14 0.61
N LEU A 30 17.11 -4.88 -0.68
CA LEU A 30 17.17 -3.53 -1.24
C LEU A 30 16.06 -2.60 -0.74
N ILE A 31 14.88 -3.13 -0.43
CA ILE A 31 13.76 -2.34 0.08
C ILE A 31 14.07 -1.63 1.41
N THR A 32 15.05 -2.11 2.16
CA THR A 32 15.45 -1.51 3.43
C THR A 32 16.46 -0.36 3.29
N ASP A 33 16.89 -0.07 2.07
CA ASP A 33 17.70 1.12 1.80
C ASP A 33 16.84 2.37 2.04
N LYS A 34 17.31 3.25 2.92
CA LYS A 34 16.60 4.49 3.27
C LYS A 34 16.32 5.41 2.08
N LYS A 35 17.08 5.26 0.99
CA LYS A 35 16.87 6.01 -0.24
C LYS A 35 15.67 5.54 -1.05
N GLN A 36 15.07 4.38 -0.69
CA GLN A 36 13.93 3.86 -1.44
C GLN A 36 12.67 4.67 -1.21
N GLU A 37 12.41 5.05 0.04
CA GLU A 37 11.18 5.72 0.44
C GLU A 37 9.96 5.12 -0.27
N ILE A 38 9.25 4.22 0.42
CA ILE A 38 8.09 3.55 -0.19
C ILE A 38 6.88 4.47 -0.03
N SER A 39 6.42 5.04 -1.14
CA SER A 39 5.32 6.00 -1.18
C SER A 39 3.96 5.37 -1.50
N GLY A 40 3.94 4.29 -2.27
CA GLY A 40 2.68 3.67 -2.68
C GLY A 40 2.67 2.14 -2.55
N MET A 41 1.47 1.59 -2.35
CA MET A 41 1.25 0.15 -2.41
C MET A 41 -0.13 -0.19 -2.94
N ASP A 42 -0.23 -1.29 -3.68
CA ASP A 42 -1.50 -1.83 -4.13
C ASP A 42 -1.42 -3.35 -4.38
N TRP A 43 -2.57 -4.00 -4.31
CA TRP A 43 -2.71 -5.41 -4.64
C TRP A 43 -3.03 -5.60 -6.11
N TYR A 44 -2.27 -6.48 -6.75
CA TYR A 44 -2.62 -6.95 -8.09
C TYR A 44 -2.46 -8.46 -8.17
N GLN A 45 -3.54 -9.14 -8.55
CA GLN A 45 -3.61 -10.60 -8.50
C GLN A 45 -3.23 -11.11 -7.08
N ASP A 46 -2.31 -12.05 -6.97
CA ASP A 46 -1.86 -12.61 -5.71
C ASP A 46 -0.56 -11.98 -5.18
N ARG A 47 -0.32 -10.70 -5.48
CA ARG A 47 0.89 -9.98 -5.05
C ARG A 47 0.59 -8.59 -4.54
N LEU A 48 1.26 -8.23 -3.45
CA LEU A 48 1.36 -6.84 -3.00
C LEU A 48 2.52 -6.18 -3.72
N PHE A 49 2.25 -5.09 -4.40
CA PHE A 49 3.26 -4.25 -5.03
C PHE A 49 3.57 -3.04 -4.16
N LEU A 50 4.84 -2.66 -4.12
CA LEU A 50 5.35 -1.53 -3.35
C LEU A 50 6.14 -0.64 -4.31
N LEU A 51 5.82 0.66 -4.30
CA LEU A 51 6.40 1.66 -5.18
C LEU A 51 7.50 2.43 -4.44
N PRO A 52 8.77 2.35 -4.87
CA PRO A 52 9.81 3.25 -4.38
C PRO A 52 9.61 4.65 -4.97
N GLU A 53 9.68 5.67 -4.15
CA GLU A 53 9.57 7.07 -4.55
C GLU A 53 10.76 7.53 -5.39
N ASN A 54 11.97 7.33 -4.87
CA ASN A 54 13.18 7.93 -5.40
C ASN A 54 13.95 7.08 -6.41
N MET A 55 13.58 5.82 -6.58
CA MET A 55 14.29 4.91 -7.48
C MET A 55 13.37 4.38 -8.57
N GLY A 56 13.18 5.17 -9.61
CA GLY A 56 12.36 4.81 -10.76
C GLY A 56 12.83 3.56 -11.50
N GLY A 57 11.95 3.00 -12.32
CA GLY A 57 12.23 1.88 -13.20
C GLY A 57 12.06 0.49 -12.58
N PHE A 58 11.53 0.36 -11.37
CA PHE A 58 11.12 -0.92 -10.80
C PHE A 58 10.11 -0.81 -9.67
N LEU A 59 9.43 -1.91 -9.43
CA LEU A 59 8.55 -2.13 -8.28
C LEU A 59 9.09 -3.27 -7.44
N PHE A 60 8.84 -3.22 -6.16
CA PHE A 60 8.94 -4.41 -5.31
C PHE A 60 7.63 -5.16 -5.29
N SER A 61 7.68 -6.48 -5.11
CA SER A 61 6.46 -7.27 -4.92
C SER A 61 6.68 -8.44 -3.97
N ILE A 62 5.63 -8.75 -3.19
CA ILE A 62 5.58 -9.87 -2.24
C ILE A 62 4.36 -10.71 -2.60
N SER A 63 4.48 -12.03 -2.65
CA SER A 63 3.32 -12.88 -2.88
C SER A 63 2.41 -12.94 -1.66
N LYS A 64 1.12 -13.06 -1.88
CA LYS A 64 0.13 -13.24 -0.82
C LYS A 64 0.46 -14.44 0.07
N SER A 65 0.93 -15.54 -0.56
CA SER A 65 1.33 -16.74 0.17
C SER A 65 2.51 -16.52 1.11
N GLU A 66 3.53 -15.74 0.72
CA GLU A 66 4.66 -15.40 1.59
C GLU A 66 4.20 -14.58 2.81
N ILE A 67 3.30 -13.63 2.58
CA ILE A 67 2.71 -12.81 3.65
C ILE A 67 1.95 -13.70 4.63
N LEU A 68 1.02 -14.52 4.12
CA LEU A 68 0.20 -15.41 4.96
C LEU A 68 1.05 -16.40 5.74
N ASN A 69 2.00 -17.08 5.09
CA ASN A 69 2.91 -18.02 5.75
C ASN A 69 3.71 -17.36 6.87
N THR A 70 4.16 -16.12 6.67
CA THR A 70 4.90 -15.36 7.70
C THR A 70 4.01 -15.03 8.90
N ILE A 71 2.75 -14.69 8.65
CA ILE A 71 1.77 -14.38 9.69
C ILE A 71 1.41 -15.65 10.49
N GLU A 72 1.10 -16.75 9.81
CA GLU A 72 0.58 -17.99 10.39
C GLU A 72 1.66 -18.80 11.12
N SER A 73 2.88 -18.82 10.61
CA SER A 73 3.94 -19.63 11.18
C SER A 73 4.42 -19.21 12.57
N GLY A 74 4.07 -18.01 13.02
CA GLY A 74 4.58 -17.39 14.24
C GLY A 74 6.09 -17.11 14.22
N LYS A 75 6.83 -17.71 13.28
CA LYS A 75 8.21 -17.36 12.96
C LYS A 75 8.15 -16.25 11.93
N LYS A 76 8.72 -15.10 12.22
CA LYS A 76 8.69 -13.92 11.36
C LYS A 76 10.07 -13.67 10.71
N PRO A 77 10.57 -14.57 9.83
CA PRO A 77 11.78 -14.27 9.08
C PRO A 77 11.48 -13.05 8.19
N PRO A 78 12.45 -12.18 7.97
CA PRO A 78 12.27 -11.07 7.05
C PRO A 78 11.95 -11.58 5.64
N ILE A 79 10.97 -10.94 4.97
CA ILE A 79 10.67 -11.20 3.56
C ILE A 79 11.58 -10.32 2.71
N THR A 80 12.21 -10.90 1.70
CA THR A 80 12.94 -10.14 0.67
C THR A 80 12.06 -9.95 -0.55
N PRO A 81 11.47 -8.76 -0.77
CA PRO A 81 10.59 -8.53 -1.91
C PRO A 81 11.29 -8.74 -3.24
N LYS A 82 10.57 -9.31 -4.20
CA LYS A 82 11.04 -9.46 -5.57
C LYS A 82 11.04 -8.11 -6.27
N LYS A 83 12.14 -7.79 -6.95
CA LYS A 83 12.27 -6.60 -7.79
C LYS A 83 11.78 -6.90 -9.20
N THR A 84 10.84 -6.10 -9.70
CA THR A 84 10.32 -6.17 -11.07
C THR A 84 10.65 -4.85 -11.78
N ARG A 85 11.43 -4.93 -12.85
CA ARG A 85 11.79 -3.75 -13.65
C ARG A 85 10.69 -3.40 -14.64
N PHE A 86 10.51 -2.11 -14.89
CA PHE A 86 9.68 -1.59 -15.96
C PHE A 86 10.40 -0.42 -16.65
N LYS A 87 10.01 -0.14 -17.90
CA LYS A 87 10.58 0.98 -18.63
C LYS A 87 9.86 2.26 -18.23
N THR A 88 10.63 3.24 -17.81
CA THR A 88 10.14 4.62 -17.62
C THR A 88 11.00 5.56 -18.45
N PRO A 89 10.44 6.68 -18.93
CA PRO A 89 11.24 7.83 -19.32
C PRO A 89 12.09 8.33 -18.13
N ASP A 90 13.10 9.11 -18.43
CA ASP A 90 13.81 9.87 -17.40
C ASP A 90 12.97 11.09 -17.03
N TYR A 91 12.04 10.90 -16.09
CA TYR A 91 11.14 11.97 -15.66
C TYR A 91 11.87 13.12 -14.99
N SER A 92 13.01 12.88 -14.35
CA SER A 92 13.80 13.93 -13.71
C SER A 92 14.32 14.95 -14.72
N SER A 93 14.55 14.53 -15.98
CA SER A 93 14.92 15.44 -17.07
C SER A 93 13.72 16.04 -17.81
N LEU A 94 12.54 15.45 -17.72
CA LEU A 94 11.33 15.86 -18.45
C LEU A 94 10.42 16.76 -17.62
N ILE A 95 10.37 16.55 -16.31
CA ILE A 95 9.49 17.27 -15.38
C ILE A 95 10.35 18.18 -14.50
N ASN A 96 10.16 19.48 -14.63
CA ASN A 96 10.86 20.43 -13.78
C ASN A 96 10.39 20.31 -12.34
N GLY A 97 11.34 20.14 -11.41
CA GLY A 97 11.03 19.93 -10.00
C GLY A 97 10.51 18.53 -9.67
N PHE A 98 10.81 17.53 -10.52
CA PHE A 98 10.46 16.13 -10.23
C PHE A 98 10.94 15.75 -8.82
N ASP A 99 9.99 15.31 -7.98
CA ASP A 99 10.24 14.96 -6.57
C ASP A 99 10.14 13.45 -6.34
N GLY A 100 9.34 12.75 -7.11
CA GLY A 100 9.28 11.30 -7.03
C GLY A 100 7.99 10.66 -7.54
N PHE A 101 7.87 9.37 -7.27
CA PHE A 101 6.65 8.61 -7.51
C PHE A 101 5.86 8.49 -6.21
N GLU A 102 4.55 8.85 -6.22
CA GLU A 102 3.77 9.00 -4.98
C GLU A 102 2.75 7.90 -4.74
N ALA A 103 2.06 7.46 -5.76
CA ALA A 103 1.04 6.44 -5.60
C ALA A 103 1.01 5.45 -6.76
N ILE A 104 0.50 4.26 -6.49
CA ILE A 104 0.31 3.20 -7.48
C ILE A 104 -1.09 2.62 -7.34
N ALA A 105 -1.73 2.37 -8.49
CA ALA A 105 -2.98 1.63 -8.55
C ALA A 105 -2.99 0.71 -9.77
N PHE A 106 -3.52 -0.50 -9.59
CA PHE A 106 -3.73 -1.46 -10.67
C PHE A 106 -5.21 -1.50 -11.06
N ASN A 107 -5.47 -1.52 -12.36
CA ASN A 107 -6.80 -1.76 -12.89
C ASN A 107 -6.69 -2.63 -14.14
N GLU A 108 -7.27 -3.82 -14.11
CA GLU A 108 -7.18 -4.83 -15.16
C GLU A 108 -5.72 -5.15 -15.53
N ASP A 109 -5.28 -4.80 -16.73
CA ASP A 109 -3.93 -5.01 -17.27
C ASP A 109 -3.04 -3.76 -17.20
N LYS A 110 -3.52 -2.69 -16.56
CA LYS A 110 -2.83 -1.40 -16.47
C LYS A 110 -2.35 -1.09 -15.07
N VAL A 111 -1.26 -0.36 -14.99
CA VAL A 111 -0.78 0.26 -13.76
C VAL A 111 -0.78 1.77 -13.95
N TYR A 112 -1.30 2.46 -12.94
CA TYR A 112 -1.31 3.91 -12.86
C TYR A 112 -0.35 4.31 -11.75
N ILE A 113 0.54 5.24 -12.04
CA ILE A 113 1.52 5.75 -11.08
C ILE A 113 1.45 7.27 -11.12
N THR A 114 1.27 7.89 -9.97
CA THR A 114 1.36 9.34 -9.86
C THR A 114 2.79 9.78 -9.63
N ILE A 115 3.11 10.93 -10.18
CA ILE A 115 4.39 11.60 -10.04
C ILE A 115 4.13 12.93 -9.34
N GLU A 116 4.97 13.27 -8.38
CA GLU A 116 4.94 14.56 -7.73
C GLU A 116 6.10 15.43 -8.21
N SER A 117 5.84 16.73 -8.29
CA SER A 117 6.85 17.72 -8.59
C SER A 117 6.63 19.00 -7.78
N GLU A 118 7.69 19.64 -7.36
CA GLU A 118 7.63 20.96 -6.74
C GLU A 118 7.92 22.03 -7.79
N HIS A 119 7.00 22.96 -7.98
CA HIS A 119 7.18 24.10 -8.84
C HIS A 119 6.82 25.40 -8.13
N ARG A 120 7.80 26.28 -7.91
CA ARG A 120 7.64 27.58 -7.24
C ARG A 120 7.02 27.51 -5.84
N GLY A 121 7.31 26.44 -5.10
CA GLY A 121 6.76 26.21 -3.75
C GLY A 121 5.35 25.62 -3.74
N GLU A 122 4.83 25.19 -4.89
CA GLU A 122 3.57 24.48 -5.02
C GLU A 122 3.83 23.04 -5.48
N MET A 123 3.16 22.08 -4.83
CA MET A 123 3.19 20.67 -5.22
C MET A 123 2.18 20.41 -6.34
N VAL A 124 2.63 19.71 -7.39
CA VAL A 124 1.82 19.36 -8.57
C VAL A 124 1.95 17.87 -8.81
N SER A 125 0.82 17.19 -9.00
CA SER A 125 0.80 15.75 -9.29
C SER A 125 0.45 15.48 -10.76
N TYR A 126 1.13 14.48 -11.34
CA TYR A 126 0.89 13.98 -12.70
C TYR A 126 0.50 12.50 -12.63
N LEU A 127 -0.30 12.05 -13.61
CA LEU A 127 -0.71 10.65 -13.78
C LEU A 127 -0.23 10.10 -15.11
#